data_34b76a51667f45660b0b0c71233e5837
#
_entry.id   34b76a51667f45660b0b0c71233e5837
#
_cell.length_a   1.000
_cell.length_b   1.000
_cell.length_c   1.000
_cell.angle_alpha   90.00
_cell.angle_beta   90.00
_cell.angle_gamma   90.00
#
_symmetry.space_group_name_H-M   'P 1'
#
loop_
_entity.id
_entity.type
_entity.pdbx_description
1 polymer ?
#
loop_
_entity_poly.entity_id
_entity_poly.type
_entity_poly.pdbx_seq_one_letter_code
_entity_poly.pdbx_strand_id
1 'polypeptide(L)'
;MLKNKLDYKWVVLLLVSIAYFLPEWMSEDREVMEKEFEAHIKEIGKRYKGRIHNWDVVNECLDQANRGIMPDDYTYKSYRWAMKYFPKNVTFNTNECNLRYDITKIRRYVEIVRDLTDRGAKVDYMGVQMHIFKPYATRDIAAGKFGIYSPTEFYDKLYVMSEAERPIFVSEVTISVPTDSDSDREIQMNVAKDYYRLWFSHPSVVGITWWNLADGGAVAGEPSYSGLFDADMNPKPSYYALEQLINHEWKTRFSVPAPADGLLKFRGFKGGYKVIYTDKKGRQVVLDYTL
;
A
#
# COMPACT_ATOMS: atom_id res chain seq x y z
N MET A 1 -17.45 -4.77 25.27
CA MET A 1 -17.36 -5.55 24.01
C MET A 1 -17.17 -4.57 22.88
N LEU A 2 -15.94 -4.18 22.60
CA LEU A 2 -15.59 -3.27 21.50
C LEU A 2 -15.57 -4.08 20.21
N LYS A 3 -16.62 -4.00 19.40
CA LYS A 3 -16.56 -4.37 18.01
C LYS A 3 -15.74 -3.29 17.27
N ASN A 4 -14.43 -3.38 17.38
CA ASN A 4 -13.56 -2.76 16.41
C ASN A 4 -13.81 -3.47 15.08
N LYS A 5 -14.60 -2.84 14.22
CA LYS A 5 -14.52 -3.10 12.79
C LYS A 5 -13.11 -2.70 12.39
N LEU A 6 -12.19 -3.66 12.37
CA LEU A 6 -11.02 -3.57 11.53
C LEU A 6 -11.57 -3.30 10.13
N ASP A 7 -11.32 -2.10 9.65
CA ASP A 7 -11.72 -1.71 8.30
C ASP A 7 -10.74 -2.46 7.38
N TYR A 8 -11.09 -3.67 6.95
CA TYR A 8 -10.33 -4.53 6.02
C TYR A 8 -10.17 -3.90 4.63
N LYS A 9 -10.09 -2.57 4.57
CA LYS A 9 -10.01 -1.82 3.30
C LYS A 9 -8.74 -2.10 2.51
N TRP A 10 -7.73 -2.69 3.13
CA TRP A 10 -6.37 -2.74 2.59
C TRP A 10 -5.79 -4.16 2.64
N VAL A 11 -6.47 -5.11 2.04
CA VAL A 11 -5.87 -6.42 1.74
C VAL A 11 -5.41 -6.37 0.29
N VAL A 12 -4.11 -6.48 0.07
CA VAL A 12 -3.53 -6.64 -1.26
C VAL A 12 -3.93 -8.03 -1.75
N LEU A 13 -4.89 -8.10 -2.65
CA LEU A 13 -5.31 -9.34 -3.29
C LEU A 13 -5.14 -9.20 -4.79
N LEU A 14 -4.28 -10.03 -5.34
CA LEU A 14 -3.87 -10.02 -6.73
C LEU A 14 -4.89 -10.78 -7.58
N LEU A 15 -5.32 -10.18 -8.71
CA LEU A 15 -6.13 -10.86 -9.71
C LEU A 15 -5.26 -11.48 -10.81
N VAL A 16 -4.26 -10.75 -11.27
CA VAL A 16 -3.27 -11.23 -12.25
C VAL A 16 -1.88 -10.78 -11.80
N SER A 17 -0.96 -11.72 -11.66
CA SER A 17 0.42 -11.48 -11.25
C SER A 17 1.39 -11.69 -12.41
N ILE A 18 2.69 -11.70 -12.11
CA ILE A 18 3.76 -11.90 -13.09
C ILE A 18 3.84 -13.35 -13.60
N ALA A 19 4.37 -13.52 -14.79
CA ALA A 19 4.34 -14.79 -15.52
C ALA A 19 4.97 -15.97 -14.76
N TYR A 20 6.02 -15.77 -13.96
CA TYR A 20 6.64 -16.89 -13.23
C TYR A 20 5.83 -17.38 -12.01
N PHE A 21 4.73 -16.71 -11.65
CA PHE A 21 3.76 -17.20 -10.67
C PHE A 21 2.52 -17.84 -11.31
N LEU A 22 2.51 -17.99 -12.62
CA LEU A 22 1.45 -18.75 -13.27
C LEU A 22 1.47 -20.21 -12.78
N PRO A 23 0.29 -20.83 -12.57
CA PRO A 23 0.22 -22.22 -12.19
C PRO A 23 0.86 -23.13 -13.26
N GLU A 24 1.49 -24.24 -12.85
CA GLU A 24 2.12 -25.20 -13.76
C GLU A 24 1.15 -25.79 -14.81
N TRP A 25 -0.15 -25.81 -14.49
CA TRP A 25 -1.18 -26.29 -15.40
C TRP A 25 -1.63 -25.24 -16.43
N MET A 26 -1.17 -23.99 -16.31
CA MET A 26 -1.57 -22.93 -17.24
C MET A 26 -1.04 -23.22 -18.64
N SER A 27 -1.92 -23.10 -19.64
CA SER A 27 -1.53 -23.25 -21.05
C SER A 27 -0.59 -22.13 -21.49
N GLU A 28 0.36 -22.46 -22.35
CA GLU A 28 1.21 -21.47 -23.05
C GLU A 28 0.47 -20.78 -24.20
N ASP A 29 -0.67 -21.32 -24.62
CA ASP A 29 -1.55 -20.70 -25.61
C ASP A 29 -2.21 -19.45 -24.99
N ARG A 30 -1.91 -18.29 -25.57
CA ARG A 30 -2.36 -17.00 -25.06
C ARG A 30 -3.86 -16.80 -25.11
N GLU A 31 -4.56 -17.39 -26.09
CA GLU A 31 -6.02 -17.31 -26.14
C GLU A 31 -6.67 -18.16 -25.04
N VAL A 32 -6.07 -19.31 -24.73
CA VAL A 32 -6.50 -20.13 -23.59
C VAL A 32 -6.20 -19.40 -22.29
N MET A 33 -5.00 -18.84 -22.15
CA MET A 33 -4.60 -18.07 -20.96
C MET A 33 -5.54 -16.88 -20.70
N GLU A 34 -5.97 -16.16 -21.74
CA GLU A 34 -6.95 -15.07 -21.60
C GLU A 34 -8.29 -15.57 -21.05
N LYS A 35 -8.77 -16.69 -21.54
CA LYS A 35 -10.03 -17.29 -21.06
C LYS A 35 -9.93 -17.69 -19.60
N GLU A 36 -8.79 -18.25 -19.20
CA GLU A 36 -8.53 -18.63 -17.80
C GLU A 36 -8.42 -17.40 -16.89
N PHE A 37 -7.79 -16.31 -17.33
CA PHE A 37 -7.75 -15.06 -16.58
C PHE A 37 -9.15 -14.47 -16.39
N GLU A 38 -9.98 -14.41 -17.45
CA GLU A 38 -11.35 -13.94 -17.32
C GLU A 38 -12.16 -14.84 -16.36
N ALA A 39 -12.03 -16.16 -16.48
CA ALA A 39 -12.72 -17.11 -15.62
C ALA A 39 -12.29 -16.96 -14.14
N HIS A 40 -10.99 -16.79 -13.88
CA HIS A 40 -10.44 -16.56 -12.55
C HIS A 40 -10.97 -15.26 -11.94
N ILE A 41 -10.88 -14.13 -12.67
CA ILE A 41 -11.38 -12.83 -12.21
C ILE A 41 -12.88 -12.89 -11.90
N LYS A 42 -13.66 -13.56 -12.74
CA LYS A 42 -15.09 -13.78 -12.53
C LYS A 42 -15.39 -14.60 -11.26
N GLU A 43 -14.66 -15.68 -11.04
CA GLU A 43 -14.83 -16.53 -9.85
C GLU A 43 -14.47 -15.78 -8.57
N ILE A 44 -13.35 -15.07 -8.57
CA ILE A 44 -12.91 -14.24 -7.44
C ILE A 44 -13.94 -13.15 -7.13
N GLY A 45 -14.43 -12.42 -8.15
CA GLY A 45 -15.44 -11.39 -8.00
C GLY A 45 -16.75 -11.92 -7.38
N LYS A 46 -17.15 -13.14 -7.73
CA LYS A 46 -18.30 -13.83 -7.14
C LYS A 46 -18.03 -14.25 -5.68
N ARG A 47 -16.88 -14.91 -5.46
CA ARG A 47 -16.52 -15.52 -4.17
C ARG A 47 -16.35 -14.51 -3.04
N TYR A 48 -15.77 -13.35 -3.34
CA TYR A 48 -15.45 -12.32 -2.35
C TYR A 48 -16.38 -11.10 -2.40
N LYS A 49 -17.49 -11.19 -3.13
CA LYS A 49 -18.49 -10.12 -3.24
C LYS A 49 -18.94 -9.60 -1.88
N GLY A 50 -18.78 -8.28 -1.66
CA GLY A 50 -19.17 -7.61 -0.41
C GLY A 50 -18.26 -7.90 0.80
N ARG A 51 -17.17 -8.66 0.61
CA ARG A 51 -16.20 -9.00 1.67
C ARG A 51 -14.91 -8.22 1.53
N ILE A 52 -14.45 -8.03 0.30
CA ILE A 52 -13.20 -7.33 -0.03
C ILE A 52 -13.53 -6.20 -0.97
N HIS A 53 -13.02 -5.00 -0.67
CA HIS A 53 -13.38 -3.78 -1.34
C HIS A 53 -12.23 -3.10 -2.10
N ASN A 54 -11.02 -3.64 -1.99
CA ASN A 54 -9.84 -3.15 -2.71
C ASN A 54 -9.07 -4.32 -3.32
N TRP A 55 -8.67 -4.20 -4.61
CA TRP A 55 -8.01 -5.26 -5.36
C TRP A 55 -6.90 -4.71 -6.24
N ASP A 56 -5.76 -5.36 -6.22
CA ASP A 56 -4.75 -5.19 -7.25
C ASP A 56 -5.16 -6.01 -8.46
N VAL A 57 -5.62 -5.33 -9.51
CA VAL A 57 -6.09 -5.98 -10.74
C VAL A 57 -4.94 -6.59 -11.49
N VAL A 58 -3.82 -5.90 -11.56
CA VAL A 58 -2.58 -6.40 -12.14
C VAL A 58 -1.41 -6.04 -11.24
N ASN A 59 -0.56 -7.02 -10.97
CA ASN A 59 0.67 -6.87 -10.23
C ASN A 59 1.87 -7.05 -11.15
N GLU A 60 2.82 -6.10 -11.07
CA GLU A 60 4.14 -6.18 -11.71
C GLU A 60 4.08 -6.37 -13.24
N CYS A 61 3.23 -5.57 -13.90
CA CYS A 61 3.08 -5.64 -15.35
C CYS A 61 4.35 -5.21 -16.13
N LEU A 62 5.27 -4.50 -15.50
CA LEU A 62 6.55 -4.09 -16.06
C LEU A 62 7.64 -5.13 -15.92
N ASP A 63 7.39 -6.26 -15.24
CA ASP A 63 8.40 -7.29 -15.10
C ASP A 63 8.78 -7.92 -16.43
N GLN A 64 10.08 -8.16 -16.63
CA GLN A 64 10.58 -8.73 -17.87
C GLN A 64 10.12 -10.18 -18.09
N ALA A 65 9.79 -10.90 -17.01
CA ALA A 65 9.26 -12.26 -17.09
C ALA A 65 7.92 -12.33 -17.85
N ASN A 66 7.18 -11.22 -17.94
CA ASN A 66 5.92 -11.17 -18.68
C ASN A 66 6.10 -11.18 -20.21
N ARG A 67 7.30 -10.79 -20.68
CA ARG A 67 7.56 -10.63 -22.12
C ARG A 67 7.49 -11.97 -22.84
N GLY A 68 6.70 -11.99 -23.90
CA GLY A 68 6.54 -13.19 -24.74
C GLY A 68 5.66 -14.28 -24.13
N ILE A 69 5.27 -14.18 -22.84
CA ILE A 69 4.41 -15.14 -22.16
C ILE A 69 3.01 -14.59 -22.02
N MET A 70 2.83 -13.44 -21.38
CA MET A 70 1.51 -12.87 -21.10
C MET A 70 0.77 -12.51 -22.40
N PRO A 71 -0.57 -12.69 -22.44
CA PRO A 71 -1.39 -12.29 -23.57
C PRO A 71 -1.26 -10.79 -23.89
N ASP A 72 -1.44 -10.46 -25.17
CA ASP A 72 -1.39 -9.06 -25.57
C ASP A 72 -2.49 -8.25 -24.87
N ASP A 73 -2.12 -7.05 -24.40
CA ASP A 73 -3.03 -6.12 -23.73
C ASP A 73 -3.74 -6.70 -22.47
N TYR A 74 -3.14 -7.73 -21.86
CA TYR A 74 -3.73 -8.42 -20.71
C TYR A 74 -4.03 -7.46 -19.55
N THR A 75 -3.22 -6.43 -19.36
CA THR A 75 -3.40 -5.43 -18.30
C THR A 75 -4.76 -4.73 -18.45
N TYR A 76 -5.05 -4.19 -19.62
CA TYR A 76 -6.34 -3.54 -19.89
C TYR A 76 -7.50 -4.53 -19.87
N LYS A 77 -7.33 -5.71 -20.47
CA LYS A 77 -8.35 -6.78 -20.45
C LYS A 77 -8.72 -7.17 -19.03
N SER A 78 -7.74 -7.31 -18.14
CA SER A 78 -7.97 -7.63 -16.72
C SER A 78 -8.82 -6.57 -16.02
N TYR A 79 -8.55 -5.28 -16.27
CA TYR A 79 -9.39 -4.19 -15.77
C TYR A 79 -10.82 -4.25 -16.32
N ARG A 80 -10.99 -4.55 -17.62
CA ARG A 80 -12.32 -4.71 -18.22
C ARG A 80 -13.10 -5.86 -17.58
N TRP A 81 -12.45 -6.99 -17.30
CA TRP A 81 -13.08 -8.12 -16.62
C TRP A 81 -13.39 -7.79 -15.16
N ALA A 82 -12.47 -7.15 -14.44
CA ALA A 82 -12.73 -6.70 -13.08
C ALA A 82 -13.94 -5.75 -13.01
N MET A 83 -14.02 -4.76 -13.87
CA MET A 83 -15.16 -3.84 -13.97
C MET A 83 -16.48 -4.55 -14.32
N LYS A 84 -16.41 -5.64 -15.08
CA LYS A 84 -17.59 -6.44 -15.49
C LYS A 84 -18.13 -7.31 -14.35
N TYR A 85 -17.23 -7.90 -13.54
CA TYR A 85 -17.62 -8.95 -12.59
C TYR A 85 -17.65 -8.50 -11.13
N PHE A 86 -17.04 -7.37 -10.78
CA PHE A 86 -17.04 -6.87 -9.41
C PHE A 86 -18.11 -5.79 -9.19
N PRO A 87 -18.57 -5.60 -7.94
CA PRO A 87 -19.47 -4.51 -7.60
C PRO A 87 -18.85 -3.12 -7.87
N LYS A 88 -19.67 -2.13 -8.23
CA LYS A 88 -19.20 -0.78 -8.58
C LYS A 88 -18.49 -0.04 -7.45
N ASN A 89 -18.77 -0.39 -6.19
CA ASN A 89 -18.15 0.20 -5.00
C ASN A 89 -16.81 -0.42 -4.61
N VAL A 90 -16.28 -1.35 -5.41
CA VAL A 90 -14.94 -1.92 -5.24
C VAL A 90 -13.93 -0.99 -5.90
N THR A 91 -12.79 -0.78 -5.26
CA THR A 91 -11.65 -0.02 -5.79
C THR A 91 -10.62 -0.95 -6.42
N PHE A 92 -9.99 -0.46 -7.49
CA PHE A 92 -9.02 -1.21 -8.28
C PHE A 92 -7.69 -0.48 -8.35
N ASN A 93 -6.62 -1.22 -8.14
CA ASN A 93 -5.25 -0.76 -8.24
C ASN A 93 -4.51 -1.49 -9.35
N THR A 94 -3.45 -0.89 -9.82
CA THR A 94 -2.31 -1.59 -10.40
C THR A 94 -1.16 -1.49 -9.39
N ASN A 95 -0.29 -2.48 -9.32
CA ASN A 95 0.80 -2.54 -8.35
C ASN A 95 2.11 -2.87 -9.03
N GLU A 96 3.19 -2.17 -8.66
CA GLU A 96 4.51 -2.36 -9.27
C GLU A 96 5.62 -2.46 -8.25
N CYS A 97 6.57 -3.34 -8.56
CA CYS A 97 7.81 -3.49 -7.81
C CYS A 97 8.99 -2.76 -8.45
N ASN A 98 10.14 -2.78 -7.76
CA ASN A 98 11.44 -2.33 -8.28
C ASN A 98 11.52 -0.86 -8.75
N LEU A 99 10.53 -0.04 -8.43
CA LEU A 99 10.55 1.39 -8.77
C LEU A 99 11.67 2.15 -8.03
N ARG A 100 12.26 1.55 -7.00
CA ARG A 100 13.40 2.10 -6.26
C ARG A 100 14.67 2.24 -7.11
N TYR A 101 14.79 1.50 -8.22
CA TYR A 101 16.04 1.45 -8.99
C TYR A 101 16.10 2.45 -10.14
N ASP A 102 14.98 2.68 -10.83
CA ASP A 102 15.02 3.33 -12.14
C ASP A 102 13.84 4.28 -12.37
N ILE A 103 14.15 5.56 -12.56
CA ILE A 103 13.17 6.60 -12.87
C ILE A 103 12.47 6.35 -14.21
N THR A 104 13.12 5.67 -15.16
CA THR A 104 12.51 5.38 -16.48
C THR A 104 11.38 4.37 -16.34
N LYS A 105 11.52 3.39 -15.45
CA LYS A 105 10.44 2.45 -15.12
C LYS A 105 9.25 3.17 -14.48
N ILE A 106 9.52 4.14 -13.60
CA ILE A 106 8.45 4.93 -12.99
C ILE A 106 7.68 5.72 -14.04
N ARG A 107 8.37 6.39 -14.95
CA ARG A 107 7.73 7.09 -16.08
C ARG A 107 6.92 6.13 -16.94
N ARG A 108 7.46 4.94 -17.23
CA ARG A 108 6.71 3.91 -17.95
C ARG A 108 5.47 3.44 -17.18
N TYR A 109 5.55 3.33 -15.88
CA TYR A 109 4.39 2.99 -15.05
C TYR A 109 3.31 4.09 -15.08
N VAL A 110 3.71 5.35 -15.00
CA VAL A 110 2.81 6.50 -15.18
C VAL A 110 2.11 6.45 -16.54
N GLU A 111 2.84 6.15 -17.63
CA GLU A 111 2.27 6.00 -18.98
C GLU A 111 1.23 4.89 -19.04
N ILE A 112 1.50 3.73 -18.44
CA ILE A 112 0.55 2.61 -18.37
C ILE A 112 -0.73 3.02 -17.64
N VAL A 113 -0.61 3.69 -16.49
CA VAL A 113 -1.77 4.13 -15.71
C VAL A 113 -2.60 5.15 -16.49
N ARG A 114 -1.95 6.06 -17.21
CA ARG A 114 -2.62 7.02 -18.10
C ARG A 114 -3.34 6.30 -19.23
N ASP A 115 -2.67 5.40 -19.97
CA ASP A 115 -3.28 4.60 -21.04
C ASP A 115 -4.52 3.83 -20.56
N LEU A 116 -4.40 3.13 -19.43
CA LEU A 116 -5.53 2.43 -18.83
C LEU A 116 -6.69 3.37 -18.55
N THR A 117 -6.42 4.54 -17.97
CA THR A 117 -7.43 5.54 -17.61
C THR A 117 -8.08 6.14 -18.86
N ASP A 118 -7.30 6.53 -19.87
CA ASP A 118 -7.77 7.12 -21.13
C ASP A 118 -8.67 6.15 -21.90
N ARG A 119 -8.40 4.86 -21.77
CA ARG A 119 -9.21 3.77 -22.34
C ARG A 119 -10.43 3.41 -21.47
N GLY A 120 -10.67 4.14 -20.38
CA GLY A 120 -11.83 3.98 -19.51
C GLY A 120 -11.72 2.87 -18.47
N ALA A 121 -10.52 2.38 -18.15
CA ALA A 121 -10.31 1.50 -17.02
C ALA A 121 -10.43 2.27 -15.70
N LYS A 122 -11.07 1.67 -14.72
CA LYS A 122 -11.22 2.23 -13.37
C LYS A 122 -9.95 1.97 -12.58
N VAL A 123 -8.95 2.84 -12.69
CA VAL A 123 -7.74 2.82 -11.86
C VAL A 123 -7.93 3.81 -10.72
N ASP A 124 -8.23 3.30 -9.53
CA ASP A 124 -8.50 4.15 -8.34
C ASP A 124 -7.21 4.55 -7.64
N TYR A 125 -6.20 3.66 -7.62
CA TYR A 125 -4.90 3.89 -6.97
C TYR A 125 -3.74 3.34 -7.81
N MET A 126 -2.57 3.95 -7.64
CA MET A 126 -1.29 3.42 -8.08
C MET A 126 -0.59 2.76 -6.89
N GLY A 127 -0.45 1.44 -6.91
CA GLY A 127 0.32 0.69 -5.92
C GLY A 127 1.83 0.75 -6.20
N VAL A 128 2.62 0.81 -5.16
CA VAL A 128 4.08 0.74 -5.23
C VAL A 128 4.66 -0.08 -4.10
N GLN A 129 5.52 -1.03 -4.45
CA GLN A 129 6.22 -1.86 -3.48
C GLN A 129 7.52 -1.16 -3.02
N MET A 130 7.70 -1.05 -1.70
CA MET A 130 8.85 -0.42 -1.07
C MET A 130 9.62 -1.45 -0.22
N HIS A 131 10.14 -2.49 -0.89
CA HIS A 131 10.88 -3.56 -0.22
C HIS A 131 12.37 -3.24 -0.04
N ILE A 132 12.89 -3.45 1.15
CA ILE A 132 14.31 -3.52 1.49
C ILE A 132 14.63 -4.99 1.82
N PHE A 133 14.73 -5.82 0.75
CA PHE A 133 15.02 -7.24 0.88
C PHE A 133 16.50 -7.56 1.18
N LYS A 134 17.38 -6.55 1.12
CA LYS A 134 18.81 -6.70 1.46
C LYS A 134 19.02 -6.33 2.92
N PRO A 135 19.14 -7.29 3.86
CA PRO A 135 19.15 -7.00 5.29
C PRO A 135 20.25 -6.02 5.73
N TYR A 136 21.45 -6.13 5.13
CA TYR A 136 22.56 -5.22 5.43
C TYR A 136 22.31 -3.79 4.94
N ALA A 137 21.48 -3.60 3.91
CA ALA A 137 21.11 -2.26 3.46
C ALA A 137 20.34 -1.47 4.54
N THR A 138 19.58 -2.13 5.39
CA THR A 138 18.89 -1.48 6.50
C THR A 138 19.89 -0.96 7.55
N ARG A 139 20.96 -1.69 7.83
CA ARG A 139 22.08 -1.19 8.68
C ARG A 139 22.80 -0.01 8.03
N ASP A 140 23.05 -0.07 6.71
CA ASP A 140 23.68 1.03 5.97
C ASP A 140 22.82 2.30 6.00
N ILE A 141 21.50 2.16 5.82
CA ILE A 141 20.54 3.26 5.92
C ILE A 141 20.59 3.90 7.31
N ALA A 142 20.57 3.09 8.37
CA ALA A 142 20.67 3.58 9.75
C ALA A 142 22.00 4.30 10.02
N ALA A 143 23.06 3.95 9.29
CA ALA A 143 24.36 4.62 9.33
C ALA A 143 24.48 5.82 8.38
N GLY A 144 23.39 6.26 7.74
CA GLY A 144 23.36 7.37 6.77
C GLY A 144 23.92 7.02 5.38
N LYS A 145 24.12 5.74 5.08
CA LYS A 145 24.60 5.25 3.78
C LYS A 145 23.41 4.76 2.95
N PHE A 146 22.67 5.66 2.38
CA PHE A 146 21.37 5.34 1.78
C PHE A 146 21.44 4.57 0.45
N GLY A 147 22.44 4.82 -0.41
CA GLY A 147 22.48 4.21 -1.74
C GLY A 147 21.20 4.45 -2.52
N ILE A 148 20.65 3.37 -3.10
CA ILE A 148 19.36 3.39 -3.84
C ILE A 148 18.12 3.60 -2.95
N TYR A 149 18.29 3.64 -1.65
CA TYR A 149 17.22 3.86 -0.67
C TYR A 149 17.20 5.30 -0.14
N SER A 150 17.80 6.24 -0.87
CA SER A 150 17.82 7.65 -0.48
C SER A 150 16.40 8.19 -0.24
N PRO A 151 16.13 8.79 0.93
CA PRO A 151 14.84 9.43 1.20
C PRO A 151 14.45 10.47 0.16
N THR A 152 15.40 11.28 -0.32
CA THR A 152 15.19 12.27 -1.37
C THR A 152 14.78 11.61 -2.68
N GLU A 153 15.50 10.57 -3.11
CA GLU A 153 15.15 9.85 -4.33
C GLU A 153 13.77 9.18 -4.24
N PHE A 154 13.40 8.63 -3.09
CA PHE A 154 12.07 8.08 -2.90
C PHE A 154 10.99 9.15 -3.02
N TYR A 155 11.21 10.32 -2.42
CA TYR A 155 10.27 11.41 -2.50
C TYR A 155 10.10 11.91 -3.93
N ASP A 156 11.20 12.11 -4.66
CA ASP A 156 11.21 12.53 -6.07
C ASP A 156 10.48 11.51 -6.97
N LYS A 157 10.67 10.23 -6.71
CA LYS A 157 9.98 9.15 -7.42
C LYS A 157 8.47 9.17 -7.16
N LEU A 158 8.05 9.37 -5.93
CA LEU A 158 6.63 9.54 -5.60
C LEU A 158 6.04 10.78 -6.29
N TYR A 159 6.83 11.85 -6.39
CA TYR A 159 6.42 13.05 -7.11
C TYR A 159 6.18 12.75 -8.60
N VAL A 160 7.10 12.05 -9.26
CA VAL A 160 6.89 11.61 -10.67
C VAL A 160 5.68 10.69 -10.79
N MET A 161 5.45 9.76 -9.86
CA MET A 161 4.25 8.92 -9.87
C MET A 161 2.97 9.74 -9.77
N SER A 162 2.97 10.84 -9.02
CA SER A 162 1.80 11.71 -8.86
C SER A 162 1.36 12.38 -10.17
N GLU A 163 2.22 12.42 -11.19
CA GLU A 163 1.89 12.89 -12.53
C GLU A 163 0.80 12.05 -13.22
N ALA A 164 0.55 10.82 -12.76
CA ALA A 164 -0.57 10.00 -13.24
C ALA A 164 -1.94 10.48 -12.72
N GLU A 165 -1.97 11.50 -11.85
CA GLU A 165 -3.20 12.04 -11.24
C GLU A 165 -4.04 10.97 -10.52
N ARG A 166 -3.37 9.98 -9.94
CA ARG A 166 -3.98 8.94 -9.10
C ARG A 166 -3.33 8.94 -7.72
N PRO A 167 -4.12 8.73 -6.66
CA PRO A 167 -3.55 8.53 -5.34
C PRO A 167 -2.57 7.35 -5.34
N ILE A 168 -1.49 7.48 -4.56
CA ILE A 168 -0.44 6.46 -4.46
C ILE A 168 -0.68 5.64 -3.21
N PHE A 169 -0.63 4.33 -3.35
CA PHE A 169 -0.68 3.38 -2.26
C PHE A 169 0.66 2.67 -2.13
N VAL A 170 1.38 2.90 -1.03
CA VAL A 170 2.56 2.10 -0.69
C VAL A 170 2.06 0.73 -0.23
N SER A 171 1.89 -0.15 -1.20
CA SER A 171 1.12 -1.39 -1.09
C SER A 171 1.85 -2.48 -0.32
N GLU A 172 3.18 -2.49 -0.40
CA GLU A 172 4.00 -3.53 0.20
C GLU A 172 5.30 -2.94 0.75
N VAL A 173 5.49 -3.07 2.06
CA VAL A 173 6.70 -2.62 2.73
C VAL A 173 7.39 -3.80 3.38
N THR A 174 8.65 -4.01 3.03
CA THR A 174 9.55 -4.92 3.76
C THR A 174 10.79 -4.14 4.19
N ILE A 175 11.09 -4.16 5.46
CA ILE A 175 12.36 -3.64 6.01
C ILE A 175 12.99 -4.78 6.79
N SER A 176 13.98 -5.43 6.15
CA SER A 176 14.62 -6.61 6.71
C SER A 176 15.93 -6.26 7.43
N VAL A 177 16.29 -7.08 8.41
CA VAL A 177 17.57 -6.98 9.13
C VAL A 177 18.31 -8.31 9.12
N PRO A 178 19.65 -8.31 9.29
CA PRO A 178 20.44 -9.53 9.17
C PRO A 178 20.23 -10.55 10.27
N THR A 179 19.89 -10.10 11.48
CA THR A 179 19.73 -10.97 12.65
C THR A 179 18.54 -10.55 13.49
N ASP A 180 18.17 -11.39 14.44
CA ASP A 180 17.13 -11.11 15.44
C ASP A 180 17.68 -10.49 16.74
N SER A 181 18.87 -9.89 16.70
CA SER A 181 19.45 -9.21 17.85
C SER A 181 18.66 -7.94 18.23
N ASP A 182 18.72 -7.53 19.49
CA ASP A 182 18.09 -6.30 19.98
C ASP A 182 18.55 -5.08 19.14
N SER A 183 19.83 -5.01 18.79
CA SER A 183 20.38 -3.95 17.95
C SER A 183 19.76 -3.92 16.56
N ASP A 184 19.58 -5.07 15.90
CA ASP A 184 18.95 -5.13 14.58
C ASP A 184 17.44 -4.84 14.65
N ARG A 185 16.76 -5.31 15.69
CA ARG A 185 15.35 -4.96 15.93
C ARG A 185 15.18 -3.45 16.12
N GLU A 186 16.10 -2.78 16.84
CA GLU A 186 16.10 -1.32 17.00
C GLU A 186 16.38 -0.59 15.69
N ILE A 187 17.35 -1.08 14.89
CA ILE A 187 17.63 -0.54 13.56
C ILE A 187 16.40 -0.66 12.65
N GLN A 188 15.75 -1.82 12.60
CA GLN A 188 14.52 -2.04 11.84
C GLN A 188 13.43 -1.04 12.25
N MET A 189 13.24 -0.86 13.56
CA MET A 189 12.26 0.08 14.13
C MET A 189 12.52 1.52 13.66
N ASN A 190 13.76 2.00 13.78
CA ASN A 190 14.11 3.37 13.44
C ASN A 190 13.94 3.64 11.96
N VAL A 191 14.45 2.74 11.09
CA VAL A 191 14.29 2.84 9.64
C VAL A 191 12.82 2.77 9.23
N ALA A 192 12.03 1.87 9.81
CA ALA A 192 10.60 1.79 9.55
C ALA A 192 9.88 3.10 9.89
N LYS A 193 10.17 3.65 11.06
CA LYS A 193 9.58 4.90 11.54
C LYS A 193 9.88 6.09 10.61
N ASP A 194 11.14 6.19 10.15
CA ASP A 194 11.57 7.29 9.29
C ASP A 194 10.97 7.20 7.89
N TYR A 195 10.93 6.00 7.29
CA TYR A 195 10.31 5.82 5.99
C TYR A 195 8.79 5.96 6.03
N TYR A 196 8.12 5.50 7.08
CA TYR A 196 6.69 5.74 7.24
C TYR A 196 6.38 7.22 7.33
N ARG A 197 7.19 8.02 8.04
CA ARG A 197 7.05 9.48 8.07
C ARG A 197 7.29 10.11 6.71
N LEU A 198 8.30 9.63 5.96
CA LEU A 198 8.58 10.09 4.61
C LEU A 198 7.37 9.87 3.69
N TRP A 199 6.86 8.64 3.63
CA TRP A 199 5.72 8.31 2.77
C TRP A 199 4.45 9.03 3.20
N PHE A 200 4.16 9.08 4.48
CA PHE A 200 3.00 9.80 5.03
C PHE A 200 3.05 11.31 4.74
N SER A 201 4.24 11.90 4.64
CA SER A 201 4.40 13.33 4.33
C SER A 201 4.07 13.68 2.88
N HIS A 202 4.08 12.71 1.97
CA HIS A 202 3.81 12.96 0.55
C HIS A 202 2.30 13.11 0.29
N PRO A 203 1.84 14.24 -0.31
CA PRO A 203 0.41 14.56 -0.41
C PRO A 203 -0.42 13.57 -1.24
N SER A 204 0.22 12.84 -2.16
CA SER A 204 -0.46 11.85 -3.00
C SER A 204 -0.51 10.46 -2.37
N VAL A 205 0.23 10.20 -1.27
CA VAL A 205 0.20 8.90 -0.59
C VAL A 205 -1.03 8.83 0.31
N VAL A 206 -1.85 7.80 0.09
CA VAL A 206 -3.13 7.60 0.80
C VAL A 206 -3.17 6.36 1.68
N GLY A 207 -2.16 5.50 1.60
CA GLY A 207 -2.08 4.29 2.41
C GLY A 207 -0.70 3.67 2.38
N ILE A 208 -0.37 2.90 3.42
CA ILE A 208 0.89 2.17 3.58
C ILE A 208 0.57 0.82 4.20
N THR A 209 1.04 -0.27 3.59
CA THR A 209 0.85 -1.64 4.09
C THR A 209 2.18 -2.34 4.29
N TRP A 210 2.36 -2.93 5.45
CA TRP A 210 3.50 -3.81 5.73
C TRP A 210 3.27 -5.18 5.11
N TRP A 211 4.32 -5.78 4.50
CA TRP A 211 4.21 -7.04 3.77
C TRP A 211 4.22 -8.26 4.69
N ASN A 212 5.35 -8.52 5.36
CA ASN A 212 5.51 -9.70 6.21
C ASN A 212 5.00 -9.44 7.63
N LEU A 213 3.88 -10.03 8.02
CA LEU A 213 3.36 -9.87 9.39
C LEU A 213 4.33 -10.42 10.43
N ALA A 214 4.82 -11.64 10.24
CA ALA A 214 5.76 -12.32 11.13
C ALA A 214 7.10 -12.60 10.45
N ASP A 215 8.12 -12.82 11.25
CA ASP A 215 9.43 -13.29 10.77
C ASP A 215 9.31 -14.69 10.13
N GLY A 216 10.22 -15.00 9.20
CA GLY A 216 10.21 -16.22 8.41
C GLY A 216 10.06 -15.99 6.91
N GLY A 217 9.63 -14.78 6.52
CA GLY A 217 9.35 -14.43 5.11
C GLY A 217 8.00 -14.99 4.61
N ALA A 218 7.36 -14.27 3.68
CA ALA A 218 6.09 -14.71 3.08
C ALA A 218 6.30 -15.66 1.90
N VAL A 219 7.43 -15.51 1.20
CA VAL A 219 7.80 -16.28 0.01
C VAL A 219 9.20 -16.86 0.18
N ALA A 220 9.45 -18.03 -0.39
CA ALA A 220 10.76 -18.66 -0.37
C ALA A 220 11.84 -17.72 -0.96
N GLY A 221 12.94 -17.55 -0.23
CA GLY A 221 14.05 -16.65 -0.60
C GLY A 221 13.94 -15.23 -0.05
N GLU A 222 12.85 -14.86 0.60
CA GLU A 222 12.76 -13.60 1.34
C GLU A 222 13.59 -13.64 2.64
N PRO A 223 14.04 -12.45 3.12
CA PRO A 223 14.77 -12.35 4.38
C PRO A 223 13.92 -12.80 5.58
N SER A 224 14.52 -13.61 6.46
CA SER A 224 13.81 -14.18 7.60
C SER A 224 13.37 -13.14 8.63
N TYR A 225 14.13 -12.05 8.84
CA TYR A 225 13.86 -11.06 9.88
C TYR A 225 13.28 -9.78 9.28
N SER A 226 12.05 -9.87 8.79
CA SER A 226 11.34 -8.78 8.11
C SER A 226 9.94 -8.51 8.66
N GLY A 227 9.48 -9.32 9.62
CA GLY A 227 8.17 -9.19 10.24
C GLY A 227 8.05 -8.01 11.21
N LEU A 228 6.82 -7.63 11.51
CA LEU A 228 6.46 -6.78 12.65
C LEU A 228 6.37 -7.60 13.95
N PHE A 229 6.18 -8.90 13.80
CA PHE A 229 6.18 -9.90 14.86
C PHE A 229 7.34 -10.86 14.65
N ASP A 230 7.85 -11.44 15.72
CA ASP A 230 8.79 -12.54 15.64
C ASP A 230 8.10 -13.85 15.22
N ALA A 231 8.87 -14.94 15.09
CA ALA A 231 8.33 -16.24 14.69
C ALA A 231 7.31 -16.83 15.69
N ASP A 232 7.38 -16.42 16.93
CA ASP A 232 6.46 -16.83 18.01
C ASP A 232 5.26 -15.87 18.16
N MET A 233 5.08 -14.96 17.21
CA MET A 233 4.02 -13.94 17.20
C MET A 233 4.11 -12.92 18.35
N ASN A 234 5.29 -12.67 18.90
CA ASN A 234 5.52 -11.57 19.81
C ASN A 234 5.77 -10.28 19.02
N PRO A 235 5.13 -9.14 19.40
CA PRO A 235 5.33 -7.88 18.69
C PRO A 235 6.76 -7.36 18.87
N LYS A 236 7.40 -6.97 17.76
CA LYS A 236 8.74 -6.38 17.73
C LYS A 236 8.71 -4.87 18.01
N PRO A 237 9.85 -4.23 18.32
CA PRO A 237 9.91 -2.76 18.48
C PRO A 237 9.32 -1.97 17.32
N SER A 238 9.48 -2.47 16.08
CA SER A 238 8.89 -1.88 14.87
C SER A 238 7.36 -1.82 14.90
N TYR A 239 6.70 -2.86 15.42
CA TYR A 239 5.24 -2.86 15.62
C TYR A 239 4.80 -1.72 16.54
N TYR A 240 5.41 -1.61 17.73
CA TYR A 240 5.04 -0.57 18.69
C TYR A 240 5.33 0.84 18.16
N ALA A 241 6.43 1.01 17.43
CA ALA A 241 6.76 2.30 16.84
C ALA A 241 5.74 2.73 15.77
N LEU A 242 5.29 1.82 14.91
CA LEU A 242 4.25 2.10 13.91
C LEU A 242 2.88 2.30 14.56
N GLU A 243 2.54 1.51 15.60
CA GLU A 243 1.34 1.72 16.40
C GLU A 243 1.31 3.14 16.99
N GLN A 244 2.43 3.57 17.60
CA GLN A 244 2.57 4.92 18.16
C GLN A 244 2.42 6.01 17.10
N LEU A 245 3.03 5.85 15.91
CA LEU A 245 2.86 6.79 14.79
C LEU A 245 1.40 6.89 14.35
N ILE A 246 0.77 5.74 14.07
CA ILE A 246 -0.54 5.67 13.41
C ILE A 246 -1.67 6.03 14.39
N ASN A 247 -1.61 5.52 15.62
CA ASN A 247 -2.71 5.66 16.57
C ASN A 247 -2.58 6.82 17.54
N HIS A 248 -1.39 7.44 17.64
CA HIS A 248 -1.15 8.56 18.54
C HIS A 248 -0.59 9.78 17.82
N GLU A 249 0.60 9.72 17.20
CA GLU A 249 1.27 10.87 16.62
C GLU A 249 0.47 11.48 15.45
N TRP A 250 -0.08 10.66 14.57
CA TRP A 250 -0.83 11.11 13.40
C TRP A 250 -2.32 11.33 13.66
N LYS A 251 -2.76 11.21 14.91
CA LYS A 251 -4.13 11.52 15.31
C LYS A 251 -4.17 12.83 16.08
N THR A 252 -4.75 13.85 15.46
CA THR A 252 -4.99 15.12 16.13
C THR A 252 -6.12 14.98 17.15
N ARG A 253 -5.80 15.05 18.44
CA ARG A 253 -6.77 15.03 19.54
C ARG A 253 -6.40 16.11 20.56
N PHE A 254 -7.33 16.98 20.88
CA PHE A 254 -7.17 17.98 21.93
C PHE A 254 -8.52 18.42 22.47
N SER A 255 -8.53 19.03 23.64
CA SER A 255 -9.69 19.66 24.25
C SER A 255 -9.31 21.06 24.69
N VAL A 256 -10.17 22.02 24.35
CA VAL A 256 -9.96 23.42 24.70
C VAL A 256 -11.29 24.02 25.16
N PRO A 257 -11.27 25.07 26.01
CA PRO A 257 -12.46 25.85 26.28
C PRO A 257 -13.06 26.40 24.98
N ALA A 258 -14.39 26.47 24.91
CA ALA A 258 -15.07 27.06 23.76
C ALA A 258 -14.61 28.52 23.59
N PRO A 259 -14.09 28.92 22.41
CA PRO A 259 -13.69 30.29 22.17
C PRO A 259 -14.85 31.27 22.31
N ALA A 260 -14.61 32.43 22.88
CA ALA A 260 -15.67 33.44 23.12
C ALA A 260 -16.34 33.95 21.83
N ASP A 261 -15.58 33.99 20.73
CA ASP A 261 -16.04 34.32 19.38
C ASP A 261 -16.69 33.15 18.62
N GLY A 262 -16.70 31.96 19.23
CA GLY A 262 -17.24 30.74 18.61
C GLY A 262 -16.38 30.16 17.49
N LEU A 263 -15.17 30.67 17.26
CA LEU A 263 -14.28 30.27 16.17
C LEU A 263 -13.11 29.42 16.67
N LEU A 264 -13.18 28.10 16.46
CA LEU A 264 -12.08 27.19 16.76
C LEU A 264 -11.10 27.11 15.58
N LYS A 265 -9.86 27.55 15.79
CA LYS A 265 -8.76 27.39 14.83
C LYS A 265 -7.80 26.31 15.32
N PHE A 266 -7.47 25.36 14.46
CA PHE A 266 -6.48 24.33 14.79
C PHE A 266 -5.70 23.89 13.55
N ARG A 267 -4.56 23.25 13.80
CA ARG A 267 -3.76 22.55 12.78
C ARG A 267 -3.83 21.06 13.05
N GLY A 268 -4.12 20.28 12.01
CA GLY A 268 -4.20 18.84 12.10
C GLY A 268 -3.78 18.16 10.80
N PHE A 269 -3.65 16.85 10.84
CA PHE A 269 -3.43 16.05 9.64
C PHE A 269 -4.70 16.01 8.77
N LYS A 270 -4.56 15.78 7.47
CA LYS A 270 -5.72 15.58 6.59
C LYS A 270 -6.50 14.34 7.03
N GLY A 271 -7.82 14.43 7.03
CA GLY A 271 -8.69 13.32 7.42
C GLY A 271 -10.02 13.76 8.02
N GLY A 272 -10.76 12.75 8.49
CA GLY A 272 -12.05 12.97 9.15
C GLY A 272 -11.89 13.32 10.63
N TYR A 273 -12.59 14.35 11.08
CA TYR A 273 -12.61 14.82 12.46
C TYR A 273 -14.00 14.77 13.05
N LYS A 274 -14.09 14.54 14.35
CA LYS A 274 -15.27 14.76 15.14
C LYS A 274 -15.05 15.93 16.08
N VAL A 275 -15.82 17.00 15.91
CA VAL A 275 -15.84 18.13 16.83
C VAL A 275 -17.00 17.92 17.81
N ILE A 276 -16.68 17.81 19.08
CA ILE A 276 -17.67 17.54 20.15
C ILE A 276 -17.69 18.75 21.07
N TYR A 277 -18.88 19.34 21.27
CA TYR A 277 -19.05 20.47 22.18
C TYR A 277 -20.41 20.43 22.90
N THR A 278 -20.52 21.16 24.00
CA THR A 278 -21.79 21.34 24.70
C THR A 278 -22.41 22.67 24.31
N ASP A 279 -23.66 22.66 23.83
CA ASP A 279 -24.39 23.86 23.44
C ASP A 279 -24.86 24.69 24.68
N LYS A 280 -25.41 25.89 24.43
CA LYS A 280 -25.94 26.77 25.49
C LYS A 280 -27.10 26.14 26.27
N LYS A 281 -27.72 25.08 25.78
CA LYS A 281 -28.79 24.33 26.44
C LYS A 281 -28.29 23.10 27.19
N GLY A 282 -26.97 22.92 27.31
CA GLY A 282 -26.36 21.77 27.96
C GLY A 282 -26.36 20.46 27.15
N ARG A 283 -26.67 20.51 25.88
CA ARG A 283 -26.73 19.32 25.02
C ARG A 283 -25.39 19.10 24.34
N GLN A 284 -24.92 17.86 24.31
CA GLN A 284 -23.75 17.48 23.54
C GLN A 284 -24.08 17.48 22.04
N VAL A 285 -23.28 18.16 21.27
CA VAL A 285 -23.35 18.25 19.82
C VAL A 285 -22.10 17.61 19.23
N VAL A 286 -22.26 16.77 18.21
CA VAL A 286 -21.17 16.14 17.47
C VAL A 286 -21.27 16.57 16.01
N LEU A 287 -20.21 17.15 15.49
CA LEU A 287 -20.10 17.53 14.07
C LEU A 287 -18.99 16.72 13.42
N ASP A 288 -19.29 16.15 12.27
CA ASP A 288 -18.29 15.53 11.40
C ASP A 288 -17.71 16.61 10.48
N TYR A 289 -16.37 16.63 10.38
CA TYR A 289 -15.62 17.59 9.58
C TYR A 289 -14.49 16.88 8.85
N THR A 290 -14.18 17.29 7.62
CA THR A 290 -13.06 16.75 6.85
C THR A 290 -12.08 17.88 6.51
N LEU A 291 -10.80 17.65 6.81
CA LEU A 291 -9.68 18.51 6.45
C LEU A 291 -9.05 18.07 5.15
#